data_0ea893721426311186afea135a8b22a1
#
_entry.id   0ea893721426311186afea135a8b22a1
#
_cell.length_a   1.000
_cell.length_b   1.000
_cell.length_c   1.000
_cell.angle_alpha   90.00
_cell.angle_beta   90.00
_cell.angle_gamma   90.00
#
_symmetry.space_group_name_H-M   'P 1'
#
loop_
_entity.id
_entity.type
_entity.pdbx_description
1 polymer ?
#
loop_
_entity_poly.entity_id
_entity_poly.type
_entity_poly.pdbx_seq_one_letter_code
_entity_poly.pdbx_strand_id
1 'polypeptide(L)'
;MAHRGEAGQAPENTRLALTRCIEDYLEWEEVDVRLTKDGKHVLAHDAVLRSGTNAELTIAEHTLEELKQVDLGSNFAARFAGERMLSLAECFALAKGNLNLYLDCKAVNPEQLAREIIDAGMEKQVVVYDQLERLRRCHEVAPGKVALMAKWRPDVGPPSWAPSNHLVAVEIDADSITPEICRAFHALGIKVETKNLGDWDRPAYWDKSVAAGADWIQTDLPEEVMAHALWQRIKLRPVRFSLHRGANRYAPENTLPAFEKAIRLGADFVEFDVRTTSDGKFYLLHDSRLDGKTDGHGLISETPSSIIAGLSAGVKFGRSYAKVGLPTLDEFLNAVAGKVDLYFDAKAIAPEALTAALKRHGVVERTVVYGSPGFLAKIKAQDPRIRLLPPLGSPDELEVLARDLKPYAVDTDWNILSRELIARCHALNIKVFSDALGKHERVEDYLQAMDWGIDLIQTDHPLRLMRAIELSTTRKDPTSAGAE
;
A
#
# COMPACT_ATOMS: atom_id res chain seq x y z
N MET A 1 2.76 6.98 -10.08
CA MET A 1 1.40 7.48 -10.44
C MET A 1 0.40 6.34 -10.28
N ALA A 2 -0.57 6.50 -9.39
CA ALA A 2 -1.58 5.48 -9.14
C ALA A 2 -2.68 5.57 -10.22
N HIS A 3 -2.95 4.47 -10.91
CA HIS A 3 -4.00 4.37 -11.92
C HIS A 3 -5.38 4.29 -11.25
N ARG A 4 -6.26 5.27 -11.52
CA ARG A 4 -7.61 5.44 -10.93
C ARG A 4 -7.59 5.50 -9.39
N GLY A 5 -6.51 5.99 -8.83
CA GLY A 5 -6.22 5.91 -7.42
C GLY A 5 -5.62 4.56 -7.01
N GLU A 6 -5.76 4.17 -5.75
CA GLU A 6 -5.43 2.82 -5.32
C GLU A 6 -6.56 1.84 -5.68
N ALA A 7 -6.85 1.68 -6.98
CA ALA A 7 -7.99 0.91 -7.48
C ALA A 7 -8.00 -0.57 -7.06
N GLY A 8 -6.85 -1.14 -6.72
CA GLY A 8 -6.75 -2.47 -6.12
C GLY A 8 -7.25 -2.54 -4.66
N GLN A 9 -7.39 -1.39 -3.98
CA GLN A 9 -7.63 -1.30 -2.53
C GLN A 9 -8.91 -0.53 -2.17
N ALA A 10 -9.43 0.26 -3.10
CA ALA A 10 -10.64 1.06 -2.95
C ALA A 10 -11.42 1.09 -4.27
N PRO A 11 -12.71 1.43 -4.26
CA PRO A 11 -13.44 1.69 -5.49
C PRO A 11 -12.74 2.78 -6.31
N GLU A 12 -12.42 2.49 -7.58
CA GLU A 12 -11.72 3.41 -8.47
C GLU A 12 -12.44 4.76 -8.63
N ASN A 13 -11.68 5.83 -8.88
CA ASN A 13 -12.25 7.16 -9.14
C ASN A 13 -13.18 7.69 -8.02
N THR A 14 -12.97 7.28 -6.77
CA THR A 14 -13.77 7.72 -5.62
C THR A 14 -12.97 8.58 -4.63
N ARG A 15 -13.71 9.24 -3.72
CA ARG A 15 -13.10 9.98 -2.61
C ARG A 15 -12.13 9.11 -1.80
N LEU A 16 -12.49 7.85 -1.56
CA LEU A 16 -11.67 6.95 -0.76
C LEU A 16 -10.37 6.57 -1.46
N ALA A 17 -10.40 6.30 -2.78
CA ALA A 17 -9.20 6.02 -3.57
C ALA A 17 -8.23 7.20 -3.52
N LEU A 18 -8.74 8.42 -3.74
CA LEU A 18 -7.97 9.67 -3.65
C LEU A 18 -7.37 9.88 -2.26
N THR A 19 -8.19 9.70 -1.20
CA THR A 19 -7.72 9.87 0.18
C THR A 19 -6.59 8.89 0.51
N ARG A 20 -6.67 7.65 0.03
CA ARG A 20 -5.60 6.66 0.23
C ARG A 20 -4.30 7.08 -0.44
N CYS A 21 -4.36 7.60 -1.67
CA CYS A 21 -3.16 8.12 -2.34
C CYS A 21 -2.49 9.23 -1.52
N ILE A 22 -3.29 10.15 -0.95
CA ILE A 22 -2.78 11.22 -0.08
C ILE A 22 -2.17 10.63 1.22
N GLU A 23 -2.87 9.71 1.86
CA GLU A 23 -2.42 9.07 3.11
C GLU A 23 -1.13 8.26 2.94
N ASP A 24 -0.93 7.67 1.77
CA ASP A 24 0.23 6.85 1.45
C ASP A 24 1.35 7.64 0.75
N TYR A 25 1.23 8.99 0.73
CA TYR A 25 2.24 9.91 0.19
C TYR A 25 2.56 9.68 -1.29
N LEU A 26 1.57 9.25 -2.08
CA LEU A 26 1.73 9.15 -3.52
C LEU A 26 1.80 10.57 -4.13
N GLU A 27 2.66 10.77 -5.10
CA GLU A 27 2.85 12.09 -5.71
C GLU A 27 1.80 12.41 -6.77
N TRP A 28 1.33 11.38 -7.48
CA TRP A 28 0.40 11.51 -8.61
C TRP A 28 -0.68 10.44 -8.57
N GLU A 29 -1.90 10.84 -8.90
CA GLU A 29 -3.03 9.95 -9.18
C GLU A 29 -3.57 10.23 -10.58
N GLU A 30 -3.81 9.19 -11.34
CA GLU A 30 -4.59 9.26 -12.57
C GLU A 30 -6.07 9.08 -12.24
N VAL A 31 -6.92 9.91 -12.85
CA VAL A 31 -8.37 9.87 -12.73
C VAL A 31 -9.04 10.05 -14.09
N ASP A 32 -10.09 9.29 -14.32
CA ASP A 32 -10.88 9.34 -15.55
C ASP A 32 -11.97 10.42 -15.47
N VAL A 33 -12.08 11.29 -16.48
CA VAL A 33 -13.03 12.40 -16.45
C VAL A 33 -14.11 12.25 -17.53
N ARG A 34 -15.38 12.40 -17.12
CA ARG A 34 -16.56 12.39 -17.98
C ARG A 34 -17.49 13.55 -17.72
N LEU A 35 -18.36 13.84 -18.68
CA LEU A 35 -19.35 14.91 -18.62
C LEU A 35 -20.76 14.34 -18.39
N THR A 36 -21.47 14.91 -17.43
CA THR A 36 -22.89 14.57 -17.13
C THR A 36 -23.85 15.31 -18.05
N LYS A 37 -25.14 14.95 -18.03
CA LYS A 37 -26.22 15.61 -18.77
C LYS A 37 -26.34 17.12 -18.45
N ASP A 38 -26.12 17.49 -17.20
CA ASP A 38 -26.16 18.88 -16.74
C ASP A 38 -24.82 19.62 -16.83
N GLY A 39 -23.87 19.06 -17.61
CA GLY A 39 -22.59 19.70 -17.93
C GLY A 39 -21.60 19.76 -16.78
N LYS A 40 -21.65 18.81 -15.84
CA LYS A 40 -20.67 18.69 -14.74
C LYS A 40 -19.62 17.63 -15.11
N HIS A 41 -18.34 17.93 -14.87
CA HIS A 41 -17.30 16.92 -14.95
C HIS A 41 -17.30 16.05 -13.68
N VAL A 42 -17.24 14.72 -13.88
CA VAL A 42 -17.28 13.69 -12.84
C VAL A 42 -16.17 12.67 -13.07
N LEU A 43 -15.81 11.93 -12.02
CA LEU A 43 -14.79 10.89 -12.12
C LEU A 43 -15.44 9.54 -12.40
N ALA A 44 -15.14 8.97 -13.57
CA ALA A 44 -15.54 7.60 -13.94
C ALA A 44 -14.83 7.12 -15.21
N HIS A 45 -14.36 5.88 -15.21
CA HIS A 45 -13.80 5.25 -16.40
C HIS A 45 -14.88 4.87 -17.43
N ASP A 46 -15.90 4.14 -17.01
CA ASP A 46 -16.95 3.64 -17.88
C ASP A 46 -18.02 4.71 -18.17
N ALA A 47 -18.59 4.68 -19.37
CA ALA A 47 -19.72 5.56 -19.74
C ALA A 47 -21.00 5.21 -18.97
N VAL A 48 -21.09 3.98 -18.48
CA VAL A 48 -22.26 3.44 -17.78
C VAL A 48 -21.85 3.02 -16.38
N LEU A 49 -22.51 3.62 -15.37
CA LEU A 49 -22.37 3.19 -14.00
C LEU A 49 -23.20 1.93 -13.76
N ARG A 50 -22.60 0.97 -13.06
CA ARG A 50 -23.28 -0.23 -12.59
C ARG A 50 -23.38 -0.19 -11.07
N SER A 51 -24.61 -0.09 -10.55
CA SER A 51 -24.84 -0.20 -9.12
C SER A 51 -24.91 -1.66 -8.69
N GLY A 52 -24.71 -1.91 -7.37
CA GLY A 52 -24.92 -3.24 -6.77
C GLY A 52 -26.35 -3.77 -6.89
N THR A 53 -27.28 -2.94 -7.32
CA THR A 53 -28.72 -3.26 -7.53
C THR A 53 -29.06 -3.61 -8.99
N ASN A 54 -28.07 -3.82 -9.86
CA ASN A 54 -28.20 -4.05 -11.30
C ASN A 54 -28.80 -2.86 -12.11
N ALA A 55 -28.89 -1.66 -11.52
CA ALA A 55 -29.24 -0.47 -12.27
C ALA A 55 -28.01 0.00 -13.09
N GLU A 56 -28.22 0.21 -14.37
CA GLU A 56 -27.24 0.79 -15.29
C GLU A 56 -27.66 2.23 -15.60
N LEU A 57 -26.75 3.21 -15.32
CA LEU A 57 -26.99 4.62 -15.58
C LEU A 57 -25.93 5.16 -16.54
N THR A 58 -26.35 5.62 -17.72
CA THR A 58 -25.45 6.30 -18.66
C THR A 58 -25.13 7.70 -18.14
N ILE A 59 -23.85 8.00 -17.89
CA ILE A 59 -23.41 9.27 -17.25
C ILE A 59 -23.90 10.48 -18.04
N ALA A 60 -23.77 10.46 -19.35
CA ALA A 60 -24.19 11.58 -20.22
C ALA A 60 -25.71 11.82 -20.27
N GLU A 61 -26.53 10.89 -19.78
CA GLU A 61 -27.99 11.00 -19.79
C GLU A 61 -28.57 11.39 -18.42
N HIS A 62 -27.74 11.46 -17.37
CA HIS A 62 -28.14 11.77 -16.00
C HIS A 62 -27.41 13.00 -15.46
N THR A 63 -28.07 13.69 -14.54
CA THR A 63 -27.48 14.81 -13.80
C THR A 63 -26.52 14.31 -12.72
N LEU A 64 -25.62 15.17 -12.25
CA LEU A 64 -24.72 14.84 -11.14
C LEU A 64 -25.50 14.41 -9.88
N GLU A 65 -26.62 15.07 -9.59
CA GLU A 65 -27.45 14.77 -8.41
C GLU A 65 -28.02 13.34 -8.49
N GLU A 66 -28.52 12.94 -9.68
CA GLU A 66 -29.01 11.57 -9.90
C GLU A 66 -27.90 10.53 -9.77
N LEU A 67 -26.72 10.81 -10.34
CA LEU A 67 -25.57 9.92 -10.29
C LEU A 67 -25.02 9.74 -8.86
N LYS A 68 -25.08 10.78 -8.04
CA LYS A 68 -24.67 10.72 -6.61
C LYS A 68 -25.57 9.83 -5.75
N GLN A 69 -26.74 9.41 -6.21
CA GLN A 69 -27.59 8.43 -5.49
C GLN A 69 -27.06 7.00 -5.63
N VAL A 70 -26.18 6.74 -6.61
CA VAL A 70 -25.63 5.41 -6.86
C VAL A 70 -24.55 5.08 -5.85
N ASP A 71 -24.64 3.90 -5.22
CA ASP A 71 -23.60 3.35 -4.36
C ASP A 71 -22.53 2.64 -5.22
N LEU A 72 -21.36 3.26 -5.32
CA LEU A 72 -20.22 2.72 -6.06
C LEU A 72 -19.39 1.74 -5.21
N GLY A 73 -19.43 1.88 -3.89
CA GLY A 73 -18.56 1.15 -2.97
C GLY A 73 -19.01 -0.29 -2.70
N SER A 74 -20.32 -0.53 -2.58
CA SER A 74 -20.85 -1.89 -2.29
C SER A 74 -20.49 -2.91 -3.35
N ASN A 75 -20.24 -2.48 -4.60
CA ASN A 75 -19.78 -3.35 -5.67
C ASN A 75 -18.34 -3.83 -5.46
N PHE A 76 -17.51 -3.03 -4.83
CA PHE A 76 -16.14 -3.38 -4.51
C PHE A 76 -16.09 -4.29 -3.25
N ALA A 77 -16.64 -3.81 -2.13
CA ALA A 77 -16.84 -4.58 -0.92
C ALA A 77 -17.89 -3.91 -0.01
N ALA A 78 -18.58 -4.70 0.80
CA ALA A 78 -19.62 -4.19 1.74
C ALA A 78 -19.11 -3.09 2.69
N ARG A 79 -17.82 -3.13 3.08
CA ARG A 79 -17.17 -2.13 3.94
C ARG A 79 -17.06 -0.75 3.29
N PHE A 80 -17.22 -0.64 1.99
CA PHE A 80 -17.20 0.61 1.22
C PHE A 80 -18.58 1.09 0.81
N ALA A 81 -19.64 0.45 1.33
CA ALA A 81 -21.00 0.89 1.10
C ALA A 81 -21.15 2.38 1.42
N GLY A 82 -21.81 3.11 0.51
CA GLY A 82 -22.00 4.55 0.67
C GLY A 82 -21.02 5.43 -0.10
N GLU A 83 -19.97 4.89 -0.73
CA GLU A 83 -19.14 5.66 -1.65
C GLU A 83 -19.96 6.14 -2.84
N ARG A 84 -19.78 7.42 -3.20
CA ARG A 84 -20.55 8.13 -4.22
C ARG A 84 -19.65 8.66 -5.31
N MET A 85 -20.26 8.95 -6.47
CA MET A 85 -19.59 9.64 -7.56
C MET A 85 -18.99 10.95 -7.08
N LEU A 86 -17.72 11.18 -7.44
CA LEU A 86 -16.99 12.39 -7.14
C LEU A 86 -17.07 13.33 -8.35
N SER A 87 -17.47 14.59 -8.14
CA SER A 87 -17.30 15.62 -9.17
C SER A 87 -15.84 16.05 -9.26
N LEU A 88 -15.42 16.55 -10.41
CA LEU A 88 -14.06 17.07 -10.60
C LEU A 88 -13.74 18.21 -9.64
N ALA A 89 -14.72 19.06 -9.34
CA ALA A 89 -14.55 20.15 -8.35
C ALA A 89 -14.26 19.61 -6.93
N GLU A 90 -14.95 18.54 -6.52
CA GLU A 90 -14.68 17.88 -5.23
C GLU A 90 -13.32 17.18 -5.23
N CYS A 91 -12.91 16.56 -6.36
CA CYS A 91 -11.59 15.99 -6.55
C CYS A 91 -10.50 17.06 -6.40
N PHE A 92 -10.62 18.19 -7.08
CA PHE A 92 -9.67 19.31 -6.95
C PHE A 92 -9.57 19.84 -5.52
N ALA A 93 -10.71 19.96 -4.82
CA ALA A 93 -10.71 20.42 -3.43
C ALA A 93 -9.95 19.47 -2.48
N LEU A 94 -9.98 18.16 -2.74
CA LEU A 94 -9.23 17.16 -1.97
C LEU A 94 -7.74 17.12 -2.33
N ALA A 95 -7.43 17.18 -3.62
CA ALA A 95 -6.08 17.05 -4.13
C ALA A 95 -5.21 18.28 -3.92
N LYS A 96 -5.82 19.49 -3.87
CA LYS A 96 -5.09 20.75 -3.81
C LYS A 96 -4.10 20.82 -2.65
N GLY A 97 -2.82 20.99 -2.99
CA GLY A 97 -1.71 21.04 -2.03
C GLY A 97 -1.25 19.68 -1.51
N ASN A 98 -1.92 18.58 -1.88
CA ASN A 98 -1.63 17.25 -1.36
C ASN A 98 -1.22 16.24 -2.43
N LEU A 99 -1.78 16.33 -3.64
CA LEU A 99 -1.66 15.30 -4.68
C LEU A 99 -1.73 15.94 -6.07
N ASN A 100 -0.88 15.51 -6.98
CA ASN A 100 -0.97 15.91 -8.38
C ASN A 100 -1.92 14.98 -9.13
N LEU A 101 -2.59 15.48 -10.15
CA LEU A 101 -3.60 14.75 -10.90
C LEU A 101 -3.23 14.63 -12.39
N TYR A 102 -3.33 13.43 -12.91
CA TYR A 102 -3.38 13.13 -14.32
C TYR A 102 -4.85 12.92 -14.71
N LEU A 103 -5.42 13.81 -15.51
CA LEU A 103 -6.80 13.71 -15.97
C LEU A 103 -6.86 12.97 -17.30
N ASP A 104 -7.29 11.71 -17.29
CA ASP A 104 -7.59 10.94 -18.52
C ASP A 104 -9.00 11.30 -19.02
N CYS A 105 -9.08 12.09 -20.08
CA CYS A 105 -10.32 12.68 -20.58
C CYS A 105 -11.09 11.71 -21.47
N LYS A 106 -12.04 10.96 -20.90
CA LYS A 106 -12.89 10.02 -21.67
C LYS A 106 -13.98 10.74 -22.48
N ALA A 107 -14.66 11.71 -21.84
CA ALA A 107 -15.70 12.53 -22.47
C ALA A 107 -15.82 13.85 -21.72
N VAL A 108 -15.22 14.92 -22.23
CA VAL A 108 -15.16 16.22 -21.59
C VAL A 108 -15.54 17.34 -22.54
N ASN A 109 -15.92 18.49 -21.96
CA ASN A 109 -15.89 19.78 -22.66
C ASN A 109 -14.52 20.42 -22.40
N PRO A 110 -13.61 20.48 -23.38
CA PRO A 110 -12.22 20.89 -23.15
C PRO A 110 -12.08 22.35 -22.73
N GLU A 111 -12.92 23.27 -23.23
CA GLU A 111 -12.87 24.67 -22.85
C GLU A 111 -13.36 24.90 -21.41
N GLN A 112 -14.39 24.17 -20.99
CA GLN A 112 -14.89 24.19 -19.63
C GLN A 112 -13.86 23.59 -18.68
N LEU A 113 -13.26 22.44 -19.04
CA LEU A 113 -12.23 21.78 -18.25
C LEU A 113 -11.04 22.70 -17.99
N ALA A 114 -10.55 23.40 -19.02
CA ALA A 114 -9.45 24.34 -18.87
C ALA A 114 -9.79 25.48 -17.88
N ARG A 115 -11.02 26.01 -17.92
CA ARG A 115 -11.48 27.03 -16.95
C ARG A 115 -11.59 26.48 -15.54
N GLU A 116 -12.17 25.29 -15.38
CA GLU A 116 -12.30 24.63 -14.06
C GLU A 116 -10.95 24.41 -13.38
N ILE A 117 -9.90 24.01 -14.13
CA ILE A 117 -8.53 23.85 -13.63
C ILE A 117 -7.98 25.20 -13.12
N ILE A 118 -8.17 26.28 -13.90
CA ILE A 118 -7.70 27.63 -13.53
C ILE A 118 -8.47 28.17 -12.33
N ASP A 119 -9.80 28.08 -12.34
CA ASP A 119 -10.66 28.59 -11.27
C ASP A 119 -10.41 27.86 -9.94
N ALA A 120 -10.03 26.59 -10.00
CA ALA A 120 -9.60 25.81 -8.83
C ALA A 120 -8.17 26.17 -8.38
N GLY A 121 -7.35 26.84 -9.21
CA GLY A 121 -5.92 27.10 -8.97
C GLY A 121 -5.11 25.82 -8.93
N MET A 122 -5.40 24.89 -9.86
CA MET A 122 -4.77 23.58 -9.97
C MET A 122 -3.76 23.49 -11.13
N GLU A 123 -3.41 24.59 -11.78
CA GLU A 123 -2.58 24.60 -13.00
C GLU A 123 -1.20 23.95 -12.83
N LYS A 124 -0.67 23.98 -11.62
CA LYS A 124 0.65 23.38 -11.29
C LYS A 124 0.56 21.93 -10.81
N GLN A 125 -0.66 21.44 -10.57
CA GLN A 125 -0.89 20.11 -10.01
C GLN A 125 -1.66 19.18 -10.97
N VAL A 126 -1.98 19.65 -12.18
CA VAL A 126 -2.78 18.90 -13.16
C VAL A 126 -2.03 18.76 -14.48
N VAL A 127 -2.07 17.56 -15.04
CA VAL A 127 -1.77 17.32 -16.46
C VAL A 127 -3.02 16.73 -17.12
N VAL A 128 -3.41 17.27 -18.29
CA VAL A 128 -4.58 16.81 -19.07
C VAL A 128 -4.11 15.91 -20.18
N TYR A 129 -4.60 14.69 -20.19
CA TYR A 129 -4.36 13.70 -21.25
C TYR A 129 -5.60 13.53 -22.11
N ASP A 130 -5.44 13.68 -23.43
CA ASP A 130 -6.53 13.55 -24.38
C ASP A 130 -6.01 13.42 -25.83
N GLN A 131 -6.94 13.33 -26.78
CA GLN A 131 -6.66 13.45 -28.20
C GLN A 131 -6.30 14.90 -28.57
N LEU A 132 -5.39 15.08 -29.54
CA LEU A 132 -4.84 16.38 -29.91
C LEU A 132 -5.89 17.45 -30.22
N GLU A 133 -6.99 17.10 -30.86
CA GLU A 133 -8.05 18.03 -31.19
C GLU A 133 -8.62 18.70 -29.93
N ARG A 134 -8.94 17.90 -28.89
CA ARG A 134 -9.47 18.43 -27.63
C ARG A 134 -8.39 19.16 -26.83
N LEU A 135 -7.14 18.71 -26.85
CA LEU A 135 -6.03 19.41 -26.22
C LEU A 135 -5.76 20.80 -26.82
N ARG A 136 -5.88 20.93 -28.14
CA ARG A 136 -5.78 22.24 -28.81
C ARG A 136 -6.84 23.20 -28.32
N ARG A 137 -8.10 22.75 -28.18
CA ARG A 137 -9.19 23.56 -27.63
C ARG A 137 -8.94 23.96 -26.16
N CYS A 138 -8.39 23.08 -25.35
CA CYS A 138 -7.89 23.45 -24.00
C CYS A 138 -6.83 24.57 -24.08
N HIS A 139 -5.87 24.41 -24.99
CA HIS A 139 -4.79 25.41 -25.18
C HIS A 139 -5.31 26.76 -25.65
N GLU A 140 -6.27 26.81 -26.56
CA GLU A 140 -6.87 28.05 -27.07
C GLU A 140 -7.51 28.91 -25.96
N VAL A 141 -8.13 28.27 -24.97
CA VAL A 141 -8.76 28.94 -23.82
C VAL A 141 -7.72 29.39 -22.80
N ALA A 142 -6.66 28.62 -22.59
CA ALA A 142 -5.68 28.82 -21.54
C ALA A 142 -4.24 28.61 -22.04
N PRO A 143 -3.73 29.45 -22.98
CA PRO A 143 -2.42 29.25 -23.58
C PRO A 143 -1.31 29.17 -22.53
N GLY A 144 -0.61 28.02 -22.48
CA GLY A 144 0.52 27.80 -21.58
C GLY A 144 0.19 27.69 -20.08
N LYS A 145 -1.10 27.74 -19.68
CA LYS A 145 -1.51 27.63 -18.27
C LYS A 145 -1.85 26.20 -17.84
N VAL A 146 -2.39 25.39 -18.76
CA VAL A 146 -2.76 24.00 -18.50
C VAL A 146 -1.71 23.10 -19.13
N ALA A 147 -1.14 22.19 -18.34
CA ALA A 147 -0.19 21.20 -18.82
C ALA A 147 -0.94 20.11 -19.65
N LEU A 148 -0.46 19.89 -20.87
CA LEU A 148 -1.10 18.99 -21.82
C LEU A 148 -0.19 17.79 -22.12
N MET A 149 -0.79 16.60 -22.23
CA MET A 149 -0.12 15.34 -22.52
C MET A 149 -0.93 14.53 -23.53
N ALA A 150 -0.26 13.80 -24.41
CA ALA A 150 -0.89 12.89 -25.35
C ALA A 150 -0.06 11.62 -25.53
N LYS A 151 -0.70 10.55 -26.01
CA LYS A 151 -0.03 9.32 -26.41
C LYS A 151 0.94 9.58 -27.56
N TRP A 152 2.18 9.15 -27.36
CA TRP A 152 3.17 9.14 -28.44
C TRP A 152 3.53 7.71 -28.84
N ARG A 153 3.71 7.51 -30.15
CA ARG A 153 4.26 6.31 -30.77
C ARG A 153 5.14 6.75 -31.94
N PRO A 154 6.11 5.92 -32.36
CA PRO A 154 7.00 6.27 -33.47
C PRO A 154 6.30 6.67 -34.78
N ASP A 155 5.12 6.14 -35.06
CA ASP A 155 4.30 6.43 -36.23
C ASP A 155 3.60 7.79 -36.19
N VAL A 156 3.50 8.43 -35.01
CA VAL A 156 2.92 9.77 -34.85
C VAL A 156 3.86 10.85 -35.39
N GLY A 157 5.18 10.62 -35.32
CA GLY A 157 6.20 11.54 -35.79
C GLY A 157 7.41 11.66 -34.86
N PRO A 158 8.40 12.51 -35.23
CA PRO A 158 9.60 12.71 -34.40
C PRO A 158 9.24 13.41 -33.08
N PRO A 159 10.11 13.36 -32.05
CA PRO A 159 9.86 13.99 -30.74
C PRO A 159 9.49 15.47 -30.79
N SER A 160 9.94 16.23 -31.82
CA SER A 160 9.53 17.62 -32.07
C SER A 160 8.02 17.80 -32.32
N TRP A 161 7.30 16.71 -32.59
CA TRP A 161 5.83 16.71 -32.65
C TRP A 161 5.19 17.20 -31.33
N ALA A 162 5.74 16.86 -30.18
CA ALA A 162 5.17 17.23 -28.88
C ALA A 162 5.12 18.76 -28.68
N PRO A 163 6.24 19.50 -28.72
CA PRO A 163 6.17 20.98 -28.57
C PRO A 163 5.40 21.67 -29.69
N SER A 164 5.38 21.10 -30.91
CA SER A 164 4.57 21.64 -32.01
C SER A 164 3.05 21.53 -31.76
N ASN A 165 2.64 20.69 -30.80
CA ASN A 165 1.25 20.53 -30.35
C ASN A 165 1.05 21.10 -28.94
N HIS A 166 1.96 21.93 -28.43
CA HIS A 166 1.90 22.55 -27.10
C HIS A 166 1.88 21.54 -25.94
N LEU A 167 2.38 20.33 -26.16
CA LEU A 167 2.46 19.31 -25.11
C LEU A 167 3.67 19.58 -24.20
N VAL A 168 3.52 19.29 -22.92
CA VAL A 168 4.59 19.34 -21.90
C VAL A 168 5.03 17.93 -21.49
N ALA A 169 4.24 16.92 -21.82
CA ALA A 169 4.53 15.51 -21.56
C ALA A 169 3.97 14.61 -22.65
N VAL A 170 4.50 13.39 -22.72
CA VAL A 170 4.00 12.30 -23.58
C VAL A 170 3.84 11.02 -22.77
N GLU A 171 2.78 10.24 -23.09
CA GLU A 171 2.60 8.88 -22.61
C GLU A 171 3.23 7.90 -23.61
N ILE A 172 4.01 6.92 -23.11
CA ILE A 172 4.64 5.85 -23.90
C ILE A 172 4.34 4.50 -23.25
N ASP A 173 4.04 3.48 -24.07
CA ASP A 173 3.87 2.11 -23.54
C ASP A 173 5.19 1.57 -23.01
N ALA A 174 5.16 0.86 -21.87
CA ALA A 174 6.36 0.40 -21.17
C ALA A 174 7.22 -0.59 -21.97
N ASP A 175 6.63 -1.30 -22.95
CA ASP A 175 7.39 -2.17 -23.84
C ASP A 175 8.19 -1.41 -24.91
N SER A 176 7.77 -0.18 -25.22
CA SER A 176 8.33 0.64 -26.32
C SER A 176 9.32 1.70 -25.85
N ILE A 177 9.42 1.96 -24.53
CA ILE A 177 10.32 2.99 -24.01
C ILE A 177 11.79 2.59 -24.11
N THR A 178 12.64 3.55 -24.48
CA THR A 178 14.11 3.41 -24.51
C THR A 178 14.81 4.68 -24.00
N PRO A 179 16.07 4.57 -23.55
CA PRO A 179 16.85 5.76 -23.13
C PRO A 179 17.00 6.81 -24.25
N GLU A 180 17.06 6.38 -25.52
CA GLU A 180 17.18 7.28 -26.68
C GLU A 180 15.90 8.13 -26.83
N ILE A 181 14.72 7.49 -26.69
CA ILE A 181 13.43 8.16 -26.77
C ILE A 181 13.32 9.20 -25.64
N CYS A 182 13.58 8.80 -24.39
CA CYS A 182 13.50 9.72 -23.25
C CYS A 182 14.44 10.91 -23.43
N ARG A 183 15.72 10.69 -23.78
CA ARG A 183 16.67 11.76 -24.02
C ARG A 183 16.22 12.72 -25.12
N ALA A 184 15.60 12.19 -26.18
CA ALA A 184 15.12 13.02 -27.29
C ALA A 184 13.96 13.93 -26.87
N PHE A 185 13.03 13.47 -26.02
CA PHE A 185 11.98 14.30 -25.44
C PHE A 185 12.52 15.29 -24.40
N HIS A 186 13.39 14.86 -23.51
CA HIS A 186 14.00 15.69 -22.47
C HIS A 186 14.81 16.85 -23.09
N ALA A 187 15.51 16.63 -24.22
CA ALA A 187 16.22 17.68 -24.94
C ALA A 187 15.28 18.78 -25.47
N LEU A 188 13.98 18.52 -25.55
CA LEU A 188 12.94 19.47 -25.93
C LEU A 188 12.15 20.00 -24.73
N GLY A 189 12.55 19.65 -23.49
CA GLY A 189 11.83 20.02 -22.27
C GLY A 189 10.51 19.27 -22.05
N ILE A 190 10.31 18.15 -22.74
CA ILE A 190 9.10 17.32 -22.67
C ILE A 190 9.33 16.17 -21.69
N LYS A 191 8.40 16.00 -20.75
CA LYS A 191 8.41 14.88 -19.81
C LYS A 191 7.88 13.60 -20.44
N VAL A 192 8.32 12.46 -19.91
CA VAL A 192 7.92 11.14 -20.39
C VAL A 192 7.24 10.36 -19.26
N GLU A 193 6.00 10.01 -19.49
CA GLU A 193 5.24 9.06 -18.67
C GLU A 193 5.27 7.69 -19.34
N THR A 194 5.35 6.62 -18.54
CA THR A 194 5.21 5.25 -19.02
C THR A 194 3.98 4.57 -18.45
N LYS A 195 3.20 3.99 -19.35
CA LYS A 195 2.04 3.18 -19.00
C LYS A 195 2.49 1.75 -18.68
N ASN A 196 2.57 1.43 -17.38
CA ASN A 196 2.95 0.11 -16.87
C ASN A 196 1.73 -0.62 -16.30
N LEU A 197 0.76 -0.96 -17.15
CA LEU A 197 -0.48 -1.63 -16.72
C LEU A 197 -0.54 -3.08 -17.25
N GLY A 198 -1.32 -3.93 -16.58
CA GLY A 198 -1.50 -5.32 -16.98
C GLY A 198 -0.18 -6.11 -16.94
N ASP A 199 0.18 -6.76 -18.04
CA ASP A 199 1.40 -7.59 -18.15
C ASP A 199 2.70 -6.79 -18.00
N TRP A 200 2.67 -5.48 -18.13
CA TRP A 200 3.80 -4.59 -17.94
C TRP A 200 3.94 -4.10 -16.49
N ASP A 201 2.98 -4.37 -15.63
CA ASP A 201 3.01 -3.91 -14.24
C ASP A 201 3.77 -4.88 -13.32
N ARG A 202 5.08 -4.94 -13.52
CA ARG A 202 6.00 -5.83 -12.80
C ARG A 202 7.44 -5.30 -12.80
N PRO A 203 8.29 -5.75 -11.87
CA PRO A 203 9.63 -5.21 -11.65
C PRO A 203 10.48 -5.05 -12.92
N ALA A 204 10.45 -6.03 -13.84
CA ALA A 204 11.25 -5.97 -15.06
C ALA A 204 10.91 -4.76 -15.96
N TYR A 205 9.65 -4.34 -16.00
CA TYR A 205 9.24 -3.17 -16.76
C TYR A 205 9.39 -1.87 -15.96
N TRP A 206 9.23 -1.91 -14.63
CA TRP A 206 9.53 -0.75 -13.78
C TRP A 206 11.01 -0.39 -13.91
N ASP A 207 11.92 -1.38 -13.80
CA ASP A 207 13.35 -1.19 -14.01
C ASP A 207 13.69 -0.65 -15.40
N LYS A 208 13.01 -1.17 -16.44
CA LYS A 208 13.18 -0.68 -17.81
C LYS A 208 12.75 0.78 -17.93
N SER A 209 11.61 1.16 -17.37
CA SER A 209 11.10 2.54 -17.40
C SER A 209 12.04 3.51 -16.66
N VAL A 210 12.50 3.12 -15.46
CA VAL A 210 13.48 3.91 -14.68
C VAL A 210 14.81 4.03 -15.44
N ALA A 211 15.35 2.93 -15.97
CA ALA A 211 16.60 2.93 -16.72
C ALA A 211 16.52 3.72 -18.02
N ALA A 212 15.34 3.79 -18.64
CA ALA A 212 15.09 4.64 -19.80
C ALA A 212 15.06 6.13 -19.44
N GLY A 213 14.78 6.48 -18.19
CA GLY A 213 14.69 7.86 -17.72
C GLY A 213 13.25 8.38 -17.76
N ALA A 214 12.23 7.53 -17.60
CA ALA A 214 10.86 7.98 -17.45
C ALA A 214 10.70 8.92 -16.25
N ASP A 215 9.95 10.01 -16.41
CA ASP A 215 9.62 10.94 -15.33
C ASP A 215 8.51 10.37 -14.42
N TRP A 216 7.57 9.63 -15.02
CA TRP A 216 6.44 9.02 -14.31
C TRP A 216 6.19 7.59 -14.78
N ILE A 217 5.73 6.75 -13.86
CA ILE A 217 5.28 5.37 -14.12
C ILE A 217 3.83 5.27 -13.67
N GLN A 218 2.89 5.02 -14.59
CA GLN A 218 1.50 4.69 -14.27
C GLN A 218 1.39 3.19 -13.94
N THR A 219 0.74 2.85 -12.83
CA THR A 219 0.72 1.48 -12.30
C THR A 219 -0.56 1.20 -11.49
N ASP A 220 -1.03 -0.05 -11.51
CA ASP A 220 -2.06 -0.57 -10.60
C ASP A 220 -1.49 -0.98 -9.23
N LEU A 221 -0.14 -0.99 -9.09
CA LEU A 221 0.59 -1.46 -7.91
C LEU A 221 1.52 -0.36 -7.34
N PRO A 222 1.01 0.85 -7.05
CA PRO A 222 1.85 1.98 -6.66
C PRO A 222 2.70 1.71 -5.42
N GLU A 223 2.18 0.95 -4.45
CA GLU A 223 2.88 0.55 -3.25
C GLU A 223 4.08 -0.38 -3.54
N GLU A 224 3.95 -1.28 -4.51
CA GLU A 224 5.04 -2.19 -4.90
C GLU A 224 6.11 -1.45 -5.71
N VAL A 225 5.72 -0.55 -6.62
CA VAL A 225 6.66 0.30 -7.37
C VAL A 225 7.47 1.18 -6.42
N MET A 226 6.82 1.82 -5.44
CA MET A 226 7.49 2.66 -4.44
C MET A 226 8.47 1.84 -3.59
N ALA A 227 8.04 0.70 -3.08
CA ALA A 227 8.88 -0.21 -2.31
C ALA A 227 10.09 -0.67 -3.14
N HIS A 228 9.87 -1.12 -4.37
CA HIS A 228 10.91 -1.56 -5.29
C HIS A 228 11.96 -0.47 -5.54
N ALA A 229 11.53 0.74 -5.88
CA ALA A 229 12.42 1.87 -6.11
C ALA A 229 13.20 2.27 -4.86
N LEU A 230 12.55 2.28 -3.69
CA LEU A 230 13.17 2.62 -2.42
C LEU A 230 14.30 1.64 -2.06
N TRP A 231 14.03 0.34 -2.13
CA TRP A 231 14.98 -0.68 -1.72
C TRP A 231 16.17 -0.83 -2.70
N GLN A 232 16.02 -0.40 -3.92
CA GLN A 232 17.17 -0.27 -4.83
C GLN A 232 18.14 0.85 -4.42
N ARG A 233 17.63 1.96 -3.88
CA ARG A 233 18.41 3.12 -3.45
C ARG A 233 19.02 2.95 -2.05
N ILE A 234 18.25 2.43 -1.10
CA ILE A 234 18.66 2.31 0.30
C ILE A 234 19.33 0.97 0.55
N LYS A 235 20.66 0.97 0.69
CA LYS A 235 21.45 -0.24 0.96
C LYS A 235 21.47 -0.64 2.42
N LEU A 236 21.42 0.33 3.34
CA LEU A 236 21.41 0.10 4.78
C LEU A 236 20.16 0.73 5.38
N ARG A 237 19.25 -0.10 5.87
CA ARG A 237 18.02 0.36 6.51
C ARG A 237 18.31 0.85 7.93
N PRO A 238 17.79 2.02 8.34
CA PRO A 238 17.98 2.54 9.70
C PRO A 238 17.19 1.76 10.76
N VAL A 239 16.14 1.05 10.34
CA VAL A 239 15.23 0.26 11.18
C VAL A 239 14.72 -0.94 10.38
N ARG A 240 14.46 -2.05 11.04
CA ARG A 240 13.70 -3.17 10.48
C ARG A 240 12.20 -2.91 10.65
N PHE A 241 11.37 -3.53 9.81
CA PHE A 241 9.93 -3.41 9.99
C PHE A 241 9.19 -4.74 9.83
N SER A 242 8.09 -4.84 10.59
CA SER A 242 7.12 -5.92 10.52
C SER A 242 5.81 -5.40 9.94
N LEU A 243 5.18 -6.20 9.09
CA LEU A 243 3.81 -5.94 8.67
C LEU A 243 2.85 -6.81 9.49
N HIS A 244 1.95 -6.12 10.20
CA HIS A 244 0.98 -6.66 11.13
C HIS A 244 -0.05 -7.53 10.40
N ARG A 245 -0.09 -8.83 10.72
CA ARG A 245 -0.93 -9.86 10.07
C ARG A 245 -0.71 -9.95 8.55
N GLY A 246 0.55 -9.74 8.11
CA GLY A 246 0.87 -9.51 6.72
C GLY A 246 0.55 -8.08 6.27
N ALA A 247 0.53 -7.82 4.96
CA ALA A 247 0.15 -6.52 4.43
C ALA A 247 -1.37 -6.31 4.46
N ASN A 248 -1.94 -6.22 5.67
CA ASN A 248 -3.38 -6.24 5.95
C ASN A 248 -4.16 -5.06 5.34
N ARG A 249 -3.47 -3.97 5.00
CA ARG A 249 -4.04 -2.84 4.26
C ARG A 249 -4.38 -3.21 2.81
N TYR A 250 -3.62 -4.14 2.22
CA TYR A 250 -3.66 -4.48 0.79
C TYR A 250 -4.27 -5.85 0.50
N ALA A 251 -4.38 -6.72 1.50
CA ALA A 251 -5.00 -8.04 1.39
C ALA A 251 -5.61 -8.46 2.73
N PRO A 252 -6.52 -9.45 2.75
CA PRO A 252 -7.13 -9.91 4.01
C PRO A 252 -6.06 -10.36 5.02
N GLU A 253 -6.15 -9.86 6.25
CA GLU A 253 -5.20 -10.18 7.32
C GLU A 253 -5.05 -11.68 7.56
N ASN A 254 -3.86 -12.12 7.97
CA ASN A 254 -3.56 -13.53 8.28
C ASN A 254 -3.84 -14.50 7.11
N THR A 255 -3.71 -14.05 5.85
CA THR A 255 -3.89 -14.88 4.65
C THR A 255 -2.64 -14.92 3.78
N LEU A 256 -2.50 -15.96 2.94
CA LEU A 256 -1.34 -16.06 2.05
C LEU A 256 -1.14 -14.84 1.15
N PRO A 257 -2.18 -14.27 0.51
CA PRO A 257 -2.01 -13.04 -0.27
C PRO A 257 -1.46 -11.86 0.53
N ALA A 258 -1.83 -11.71 1.81
CA ALA A 258 -1.29 -10.64 2.67
C ALA A 258 0.21 -10.83 2.95
N PHE A 259 0.64 -12.06 3.18
CA PHE A 259 2.05 -12.36 3.41
C PHE A 259 2.88 -12.25 2.13
N GLU A 260 2.37 -12.70 1.01
CA GLU A 260 3.02 -12.52 -0.30
C GLU A 260 3.19 -11.03 -0.64
N LYS A 261 2.16 -10.21 -0.37
CA LYS A 261 2.24 -8.76 -0.53
C LYS A 261 3.29 -8.15 0.40
N ALA A 262 3.34 -8.58 1.67
CA ALA A 262 4.35 -8.11 2.63
C ALA A 262 5.79 -8.41 2.15
N ILE A 263 6.01 -9.60 1.60
CA ILE A 263 7.32 -9.99 1.02
C ILE A 263 7.65 -9.10 -0.19
N ARG A 264 6.69 -8.82 -1.09
CA ARG A 264 6.91 -7.91 -2.24
C ARG A 264 7.20 -6.49 -1.82
N LEU A 265 6.59 -6.02 -0.72
CA LEU A 265 6.90 -4.72 -0.12
C LEU A 265 8.25 -4.70 0.61
N GLY A 266 8.92 -5.85 0.72
CA GLY A 266 10.25 -5.96 1.32
C GLY A 266 10.25 -5.88 2.85
N ALA A 267 9.19 -6.34 3.51
CA ALA A 267 9.15 -6.47 4.95
C ALA A 267 10.30 -7.36 5.48
N ASP A 268 10.89 -6.96 6.61
CA ASP A 268 11.91 -7.77 7.29
C ASP A 268 11.27 -8.89 8.08
N PHE A 269 10.09 -8.62 8.65
CA PHE A 269 9.26 -9.59 9.35
C PHE A 269 7.82 -9.55 8.84
N VAL A 270 7.14 -10.68 8.94
CA VAL A 270 5.68 -10.73 8.90
C VAL A 270 5.17 -11.22 10.25
N GLU A 271 4.25 -10.44 10.82
CA GLU A 271 3.56 -10.87 12.02
C GLU A 271 2.33 -11.68 11.64
N PHE A 272 2.01 -12.69 12.45
CA PHE A 272 0.86 -13.56 12.27
C PHE A 272 0.41 -14.19 13.58
N ASP A 273 -0.90 -14.46 13.67
CA ASP A 273 -1.58 -15.00 14.83
C ASP A 273 -1.97 -16.45 14.63
N VAL A 274 -1.76 -17.31 15.62
CA VAL A 274 -2.13 -18.73 15.54
C VAL A 274 -3.13 -19.14 16.60
N ARG A 275 -4.18 -19.83 16.14
CA ARG A 275 -5.20 -20.42 17.01
C ARG A 275 -5.44 -21.90 16.69
N THR A 276 -5.98 -22.60 17.69
CA THR A 276 -6.27 -24.04 17.62
C THR A 276 -7.75 -24.29 17.44
N THR A 277 -8.11 -25.16 16.51
CA THR A 277 -9.48 -25.65 16.26
C THR A 277 -9.92 -26.70 17.29
N SER A 278 -11.21 -27.09 17.31
CA SER A 278 -11.73 -28.10 18.23
C SER A 278 -11.10 -29.49 18.07
N ASP A 279 -10.60 -29.81 16.88
CA ASP A 279 -9.90 -31.07 16.56
C ASP A 279 -8.36 -30.92 16.55
N GLY A 280 -7.82 -29.83 17.16
CA GLY A 280 -6.40 -29.66 17.41
C GLY A 280 -5.56 -29.25 16.20
N LYS A 281 -6.14 -28.69 15.14
CA LYS A 281 -5.43 -28.12 14.01
C LYS A 281 -5.12 -26.64 14.23
N PHE A 282 -4.06 -26.13 13.61
CA PHE A 282 -3.59 -24.75 13.78
C PHE A 282 -3.92 -23.94 12.53
N TYR A 283 -4.62 -22.82 12.71
CA TYR A 283 -4.99 -21.88 11.66
C TYR A 283 -4.54 -20.47 12.02
N LEU A 284 -4.33 -19.64 11.01
CA LEU A 284 -4.00 -18.25 11.21
C LEU A 284 -5.28 -17.42 11.38
N LEU A 285 -5.44 -16.85 12.56
CA LEU A 285 -6.57 -15.97 12.91
C LEU A 285 -6.26 -15.18 14.19
N HIS A 286 -6.46 -13.87 14.17
CA HIS A 286 -6.28 -13.04 15.36
C HIS A 286 -7.39 -13.25 16.40
N ASP A 287 -8.64 -13.10 15.99
CA ASP A 287 -9.79 -13.15 16.91
C ASP A 287 -10.08 -14.59 17.34
N SER A 288 -10.63 -14.76 18.53
CA SER A 288 -11.14 -16.07 18.98
C SER A 288 -12.41 -16.49 18.20
N ARG A 289 -13.09 -15.52 17.57
CA ARG A 289 -14.32 -15.72 16.82
C ARG A 289 -14.08 -15.58 15.32
N LEU A 290 -14.80 -16.41 14.56
CA LEU A 290 -14.78 -16.41 13.09
C LEU A 290 -15.54 -15.22 12.50
N ASP A 291 -16.55 -14.73 13.22
CA ASP A 291 -17.56 -13.73 12.76
C ASP A 291 -16.93 -12.42 12.22
N GLY A 292 -15.83 -11.97 12.81
CA GLY A 292 -15.21 -10.69 12.45
C GLY A 292 -14.49 -10.68 11.11
N LYS A 293 -13.84 -11.79 10.77
CA LYS A 293 -12.86 -11.88 9.68
C LYS A 293 -13.22 -12.86 8.58
N THR A 294 -14.23 -13.72 8.80
CA THR A 294 -14.68 -14.73 7.83
C THR A 294 -16.17 -14.65 7.58
N ASP A 295 -16.69 -15.49 6.71
CA ASP A 295 -18.12 -15.77 6.53
C ASP A 295 -18.64 -16.83 7.51
N GLY A 296 -17.78 -17.38 8.39
CA GLY A 296 -18.14 -18.30 9.46
C GLY A 296 -18.59 -17.59 10.73
N HIS A 297 -19.10 -18.38 11.69
CA HIS A 297 -19.62 -17.90 12.98
C HIS A 297 -19.12 -18.76 14.14
N GLY A 298 -19.08 -18.17 15.34
CA GLY A 298 -18.72 -18.87 16.57
C GLY A 298 -17.24 -18.86 16.89
N LEU A 299 -16.85 -19.65 17.90
CA LEU A 299 -15.45 -19.75 18.35
C LEU A 299 -14.67 -20.73 17.50
N ILE A 300 -13.46 -20.37 17.07
CA ILE A 300 -12.57 -21.27 16.33
C ILE A 300 -12.22 -22.52 17.16
N SER A 301 -12.07 -22.37 18.49
CA SER A 301 -11.78 -23.48 19.40
C SER A 301 -12.92 -24.51 19.54
N GLU A 302 -14.13 -24.16 19.12
CA GLU A 302 -15.30 -25.02 19.12
C GLU A 302 -15.65 -25.56 17.72
N THR A 303 -14.93 -25.08 16.68
CA THR A 303 -15.19 -25.41 15.27
C THR A 303 -14.14 -26.39 14.76
N PRO A 304 -14.53 -27.53 14.13
CA PRO A 304 -13.57 -28.49 13.56
C PRO A 304 -12.93 -27.92 12.28
N SER A 305 -11.69 -28.35 12.02
CA SER A 305 -10.91 -27.91 10.87
C SER A 305 -11.59 -28.15 9.52
N SER A 306 -12.39 -29.18 9.40
CA SER A 306 -13.17 -29.47 8.19
C SER A 306 -14.19 -28.38 7.82
N ILE A 307 -14.72 -27.65 8.81
CA ILE A 307 -15.57 -26.47 8.60
C ILE A 307 -14.71 -25.26 8.27
N ILE A 308 -13.61 -25.02 9.03
CA ILE A 308 -12.72 -23.87 8.83
C ILE A 308 -12.15 -23.85 7.41
N ALA A 309 -11.78 -25.00 6.85
CA ALA A 309 -11.22 -25.14 5.50
C ALA A 309 -12.17 -24.64 4.37
N GLY A 310 -13.48 -24.57 4.65
CA GLY A 310 -14.47 -24.08 3.68
C GLY A 310 -14.79 -22.60 3.82
N LEU A 311 -14.25 -21.89 4.83
CA LEU A 311 -14.59 -20.51 5.09
C LEU A 311 -13.74 -19.55 4.24
N SER A 312 -14.36 -18.42 3.88
CA SER A 312 -13.66 -17.30 3.24
C SER A 312 -13.23 -16.26 4.27
N ALA A 313 -11.93 -15.99 4.35
CA ALA A 313 -11.37 -14.86 5.08
C ALA A 313 -11.39 -13.55 4.25
N GLY A 314 -11.55 -13.66 2.93
CA GLY A 314 -11.48 -12.52 2.02
C GLY A 314 -12.81 -11.89 1.65
N VAL A 315 -13.94 -12.54 1.91
CA VAL A 315 -15.28 -12.07 1.50
C VAL A 315 -15.61 -10.67 2.04
N LYS A 316 -15.15 -10.35 3.25
CA LYS A 316 -15.34 -9.04 3.88
C LYS A 316 -14.32 -8.00 3.44
N PHE A 317 -13.20 -8.44 2.87
CA PHE A 317 -12.16 -7.54 2.38
C PHE A 317 -12.51 -6.97 1.01
N GLY A 318 -12.88 -7.82 0.05
CA GLY A 318 -13.28 -7.40 -1.29
C GLY A 318 -13.57 -8.59 -2.20
N ARG A 319 -14.31 -8.34 -3.29
CA ARG A 319 -14.74 -9.40 -4.22
C ARG A 319 -13.60 -10.21 -4.82
N SER A 320 -12.47 -9.55 -5.11
CA SER A 320 -11.25 -10.20 -5.63
C SER A 320 -10.68 -11.25 -4.68
N TYR A 321 -10.95 -11.11 -3.39
CA TYR A 321 -10.49 -12.02 -2.34
C TYR A 321 -11.55 -12.99 -1.83
N ALA A 322 -12.77 -13.00 -2.40
CA ALA A 322 -13.90 -13.78 -1.87
C ALA A 322 -13.66 -15.30 -1.76
N LYS A 323 -12.65 -15.82 -2.48
CA LYS A 323 -12.27 -17.24 -2.42
C LYS A 323 -11.03 -17.51 -1.53
N VAL A 324 -10.48 -16.48 -0.88
CA VAL A 324 -9.31 -16.63 -0.02
C VAL A 324 -9.75 -17.20 1.33
N GLY A 325 -9.24 -18.37 1.67
CA GLY A 325 -9.49 -19.05 2.95
C GLY A 325 -8.49 -18.68 4.04
N LEU A 326 -8.75 -19.18 5.25
CA LEU A 326 -7.78 -19.15 6.35
C LEU A 326 -6.70 -20.21 6.09
N PRO A 327 -5.41 -19.87 6.03
CA PRO A 327 -4.36 -20.86 5.90
C PRO A 327 -4.13 -21.60 7.22
N THR A 328 -3.77 -22.87 7.14
CA THR A 328 -3.17 -23.60 8.25
C THR A 328 -1.77 -23.05 8.54
N LEU A 329 -1.27 -23.28 9.76
CA LEU A 329 0.12 -22.94 10.12
C LEU A 329 1.14 -23.62 9.19
N ASP A 330 0.90 -24.87 8.79
CA ASP A 330 1.81 -25.60 7.89
C ASP A 330 1.82 -25.01 6.46
N GLU A 331 0.65 -24.64 5.91
CA GLU A 331 0.55 -23.96 4.60
C GLU A 331 1.27 -22.62 4.62
N PHE A 332 1.05 -21.81 5.66
CA PHE A 332 1.73 -20.54 5.83
C PHE A 332 3.25 -20.71 5.92
N LEU A 333 3.75 -21.56 6.84
CA LEU A 333 5.18 -21.76 7.02
C LEU A 333 5.86 -22.25 5.74
N ASN A 334 5.21 -23.15 4.98
CA ASN A 334 5.71 -23.59 3.66
C ASN A 334 5.79 -22.43 2.65
N ALA A 335 4.81 -21.54 2.65
CA ALA A 335 4.74 -20.43 1.70
C ALA A 335 5.83 -19.37 1.94
N VAL A 336 6.19 -19.11 3.21
CA VAL A 336 7.08 -18.00 3.60
C VAL A 336 8.49 -18.40 4.00
N ALA A 337 8.75 -19.71 4.20
CA ALA A 337 10.05 -20.21 4.63
C ALA A 337 11.19 -19.71 3.73
N GLY A 338 12.23 -19.14 4.34
CA GLY A 338 13.40 -18.60 3.65
C GLY A 338 13.20 -17.23 2.98
N LYS A 339 11.99 -16.71 2.87
CA LYS A 339 11.67 -15.46 2.17
C LYS A 339 11.65 -14.23 3.09
N VAL A 340 11.20 -14.39 4.35
CA VAL A 340 11.01 -13.32 5.33
C VAL A 340 11.24 -13.89 6.74
N ASP A 341 11.59 -13.06 7.73
CA ASP A 341 11.62 -13.46 9.14
C ASP A 341 10.20 -13.44 9.73
N LEU A 342 9.97 -14.23 10.76
CA LEU A 342 8.67 -14.51 11.32
C LEU A 342 8.50 -13.86 12.69
N TYR A 343 7.40 -13.12 12.87
CA TYR A 343 6.96 -12.61 14.16
C TYR A 343 5.69 -13.41 14.55
N PHE A 344 5.86 -14.39 15.39
CA PHE A 344 4.82 -15.35 15.77
C PHE A 344 4.09 -14.89 17.02
N ASP A 345 2.84 -14.44 16.89
CA ASP A 345 1.98 -14.20 18.06
C ASP A 345 1.21 -15.48 18.43
N ALA A 346 1.56 -16.06 19.56
CA ALA A 346 1.04 -17.33 20.04
C ALA A 346 -0.29 -17.17 20.80
N LYS A 347 -1.37 -16.78 20.09
CA LYS A 347 -2.69 -16.53 20.72
C LYS A 347 -3.26 -17.75 21.44
N ALA A 348 -3.22 -18.93 20.77
CA ALA A 348 -3.75 -20.17 21.32
C ALA A 348 -3.09 -21.38 20.66
N ILE A 349 -1.87 -21.67 21.04
CA ILE A 349 -1.09 -22.85 20.63
C ILE A 349 -0.23 -23.32 21.80
N ALA A 350 -0.09 -24.62 22.01
CA ALA A 350 0.78 -25.16 23.04
C ALA A 350 2.27 -24.97 22.68
N PRO A 351 3.16 -24.69 23.66
CA PRO A 351 4.60 -24.52 23.43
C PRO A 351 5.24 -25.66 22.66
N GLU A 352 4.83 -26.91 22.94
CA GLU A 352 5.32 -28.13 22.31
C GLU A 352 4.97 -28.18 20.83
N ALA A 353 3.72 -27.86 20.50
CA ALA A 353 3.22 -27.85 19.14
C ALA A 353 3.87 -26.73 18.29
N LEU A 354 4.02 -25.52 18.88
CA LEU A 354 4.71 -24.41 18.24
C LEU A 354 6.15 -24.79 17.92
N THR A 355 6.91 -25.24 18.93
CA THR A 355 8.32 -25.63 18.76
C THR A 355 8.49 -26.74 17.73
N ALA A 356 7.60 -27.76 17.74
CA ALA A 356 7.61 -28.82 16.75
C ALA A 356 7.34 -28.31 15.32
N ALA A 357 6.40 -27.38 15.15
CA ALA A 357 6.11 -26.77 13.85
C ALA A 357 7.34 -25.99 13.32
N LEU A 358 7.95 -25.13 14.13
CA LEU A 358 9.14 -24.38 13.72
C LEU A 358 10.31 -25.28 13.33
N LYS A 359 10.54 -26.37 14.06
CA LYS A 359 11.58 -27.37 13.74
C LYS A 359 11.29 -28.08 12.43
N ARG A 360 10.06 -28.55 12.23
CA ARG A 360 9.63 -29.27 11.01
C ARG A 360 9.84 -28.45 9.75
N HIS A 361 9.59 -27.14 9.81
CA HIS A 361 9.73 -26.22 8.67
C HIS A 361 11.10 -25.52 8.59
N GLY A 362 12.04 -25.81 9.53
CA GLY A 362 13.40 -25.28 9.50
C GLY A 362 13.49 -23.76 9.72
N VAL A 363 12.52 -23.16 10.43
CA VAL A 363 12.42 -21.71 10.61
C VAL A 363 12.76 -21.22 12.02
N VAL A 364 13.32 -22.09 12.88
CA VAL A 364 13.63 -21.80 14.29
C VAL A 364 14.42 -20.51 14.48
N GLU A 365 15.51 -20.33 13.74
CA GLU A 365 16.41 -19.19 13.92
C GLU A 365 15.92 -17.90 13.23
N ARG A 366 14.86 -18.02 12.44
CA ARG A 366 14.23 -16.90 11.74
C ARG A 366 12.93 -16.44 12.39
N THR A 367 12.53 -17.06 13.50
CA THR A 367 11.29 -16.74 14.20
C THR A 367 11.56 -16.05 15.52
N VAL A 368 10.91 -14.90 15.75
CA VAL A 368 10.68 -14.38 17.10
C VAL A 368 9.30 -14.79 17.56
N VAL A 369 9.19 -15.24 18.81
CA VAL A 369 7.92 -15.68 19.40
C VAL A 369 7.48 -14.68 20.46
N TYR A 370 6.34 -14.05 20.24
CA TYR A 370 5.68 -13.19 21.22
C TYR A 370 4.78 -14.02 22.14
N GLY A 371 4.79 -13.67 23.42
CA GLY A 371 3.94 -14.30 24.41
C GLY A 371 4.33 -13.94 25.87
N SER A 372 3.53 -14.43 26.80
CA SER A 372 3.80 -14.20 28.22
C SER A 372 5.15 -14.78 28.66
N PRO A 373 5.83 -14.20 29.67
CA PRO A 373 7.13 -14.71 30.15
C PRO A 373 7.09 -16.18 30.51
N GLY A 374 6.00 -16.65 31.15
CA GLY A 374 5.87 -18.07 31.53
C GLY A 374 5.70 -19.02 30.32
N PHE A 375 5.02 -18.58 29.26
CA PHE A 375 4.92 -19.32 27.99
C PHE A 375 6.30 -19.39 27.30
N LEU A 376 6.97 -18.26 27.22
CA LEU A 376 8.28 -18.13 26.57
C LEU A 376 9.37 -18.94 27.29
N ALA A 377 9.32 -19.05 28.61
CA ALA A 377 10.22 -19.90 29.40
C ALA A 377 10.08 -21.38 28.99
N LYS A 378 8.86 -21.87 28.73
CA LYS A 378 8.62 -23.23 28.23
C LYS A 378 9.16 -23.44 26.81
N ILE A 379 8.98 -22.44 25.92
CA ILE A 379 9.56 -22.46 24.56
C ILE A 379 11.09 -22.57 24.63
N LYS A 380 11.72 -21.72 25.45
CA LYS A 380 13.18 -21.71 25.64
C LYS A 380 13.73 -23.04 26.14
N ALA A 381 13.02 -23.68 27.06
CA ALA A 381 13.41 -24.98 27.58
C ALA A 381 13.40 -26.10 26.53
N GLN A 382 12.57 -25.97 25.49
CA GLN A 382 12.47 -26.93 24.39
C GLN A 382 13.50 -26.69 23.27
N ASP A 383 13.77 -25.41 22.96
CA ASP A 383 14.80 -25.03 21.99
C ASP A 383 15.32 -23.62 22.29
N PRO A 384 16.54 -23.48 22.84
CA PRO A 384 17.10 -22.17 23.21
C PRO A 384 17.46 -21.28 22.01
N ARG A 385 17.42 -21.78 20.77
CA ARG A 385 17.67 -21.02 19.53
C ARG A 385 16.49 -20.15 19.15
N ILE A 386 15.27 -20.48 19.62
CA ILE A 386 14.08 -19.67 19.33
C ILE A 386 14.24 -18.31 19.98
N ARG A 387 14.05 -17.25 19.20
CA ARG A 387 14.15 -15.87 19.65
C ARG A 387 12.90 -15.49 20.44
N LEU A 388 13.05 -15.10 21.68
CA LEU A 388 11.95 -14.76 22.57
C LEU A 388 11.66 -13.25 22.52
N LEU A 389 10.37 -12.90 22.53
CA LEU A 389 9.85 -11.54 22.49
C LEU A 389 8.76 -11.37 23.56
N PRO A 390 9.12 -11.18 24.86
CA PRO A 390 8.14 -10.85 25.89
C PRO A 390 7.63 -9.42 25.73
N PRO A 391 6.36 -9.12 26.12
CA PRO A 391 5.91 -7.75 26.31
C PRO A 391 6.69 -7.08 27.44
N LEU A 392 7.02 -5.79 27.28
CA LEU A 392 7.57 -4.92 28.30
C LEU A 392 6.53 -3.85 28.65
N GLY A 393 5.75 -4.09 29.70
CA GLY A 393 4.68 -3.20 30.13
C GLY A 393 5.16 -2.00 30.94
N SER A 394 6.34 -2.13 31.58
CA SER A 394 6.99 -1.06 32.39
C SER A 394 8.51 -1.14 32.25
N PRO A 395 9.22 0.00 32.21
CA PRO A 395 10.67 0.02 32.23
C PRO A 395 11.31 -0.71 33.42
N ASP A 396 10.58 -0.86 34.52
CA ASP A 396 11.07 -1.52 35.75
C ASP A 396 11.09 -3.06 35.64
N GLU A 397 10.41 -3.62 34.63
CA GLU A 397 10.38 -5.07 34.36
C GLU A 397 11.62 -5.55 33.59
N LEU A 398 12.38 -4.62 32.99
CA LEU A 398 13.44 -4.94 32.04
C LEU A 398 14.51 -5.85 32.63
N GLU A 399 15.02 -5.54 33.81
CA GLU A 399 16.12 -6.28 34.46
C GLU A 399 15.67 -7.70 34.88
N VAL A 400 14.39 -7.86 35.21
CA VAL A 400 13.80 -9.17 35.56
C VAL A 400 13.70 -10.02 34.26
N LEU A 401 13.18 -9.46 33.20
CA LEU A 401 13.12 -10.15 31.90
C LEU A 401 14.51 -10.52 31.36
N ALA A 402 15.46 -9.60 31.47
CA ALA A 402 16.85 -9.82 31.06
C ALA A 402 17.51 -10.97 31.83
N ARG A 403 17.32 -11.01 33.17
CA ARG A 403 17.89 -12.05 34.04
C ARG A 403 17.26 -13.43 33.78
N ASP A 404 15.92 -13.49 33.72
CA ASP A 404 15.17 -14.75 33.78
C ASP A 404 14.96 -15.36 32.37
N LEU A 405 14.69 -14.54 31.38
CA LEU A 405 14.43 -15.01 30.01
C LEU A 405 15.62 -14.81 29.06
N LYS A 406 16.46 -13.81 29.26
CA LYS A 406 17.48 -13.37 28.29
C LYS A 406 16.87 -13.30 26.88
N PRO A 407 15.87 -12.45 26.67
CA PRO A 407 15.12 -12.41 25.41
C PRO A 407 15.99 -11.86 24.29
N TYR A 408 15.60 -12.16 23.02
CA TYR A 408 16.20 -11.57 21.83
C TYR A 408 15.79 -10.10 21.68
N ALA A 409 14.51 -9.81 21.95
CA ALA A 409 13.95 -8.47 21.95
C ALA A 409 12.84 -8.39 23.01
N VAL A 410 12.44 -7.16 23.36
CA VAL A 410 11.20 -6.88 24.10
C VAL A 410 10.22 -6.17 23.18
N ASP A 411 8.95 -6.47 23.33
CA ASP A 411 7.87 -5.74 22.68
C ASP A 411 7.36 -4.65 23.63
N THR A 412 7.51 -3.40 23.21
CA THR A 412 7.33 -2.21 24.06
C THR A 412 6.12 -1.41 23.58
N ASP A 413 5.20 -1.07 24.49
CA ASP A 413 4.13 -0.12 24.16
C ASP A 413 4.73 1.22 23.73
N TRP A 414 4.17 1.81 22.65
CA TRP A 414 4.66 3.07 22.10
C TRP A 414 4.63 4.22 23.10
N ASN A 415 3.71 4.21 24.08
CA ASN A 415 3.58 5.27 25.07
C ASN A 415 4.72 5.31 26.12
N ILE A 416 5.44 4.20 26.33
CA ILE A 416 6.61 4.13 27.22
C ILE A 416 7.93 4.14 26.46
N LEU A 417 7.87 4.10 25.12
CA LEU A 417 9.04 4.11 24.26
C LEU A 417 9.82 5.44 24.41
N SER A 418 11.11 5.35 24.66
CA SER A 418 12.00 6.51 24.82
C SER A 418 13.44 6.16 24.46
N ARG A 419 14.24 7.19 24.16
CA ARG A 419 15.69 7.02 23.94
C ARG A 419 16.39 6.34 25.11
N GLU A 420 16.00 6.69 26.33
CA GLU A 420 16.57 6.11 27.54
C GLU A 420 16.25 4.62 27.67
N LEU A 421 14.98 4.24 27.49
CA LEU A 421 14.57 2.84 27.56
C LEU A 421 15.27 1.99 26.49
N ILE A 422 15.35 2.47 25.26
CA ILE A 422 16.05 1.79 24.16
C ILE A 422 17.53 1.60 24.52
N ALA A 423 18.19 2.63 25.02
CA ALA A 423 19.60 2.56 25.42
C ALA A 423 19.84 1.54 26.59
N ARG A 424 18.90 1.47 27.54
CA ARG A 424 18.95 0.45 28.62
C ARG A 424 18.80 -0.96 28.07
N CYS A 425 17.86 -1.19 27.16
CA CYS A 425 17.69 -2.49 26.49
C CYS A 425 18.97 -2.89 25.75
N HIS A 426 19.54 -1.98 24.96
CA HIS A 426 20.76 -2.23 24.20
C HIS A 426 21.98 -2.51 25.12
N ALA A 427 22.09 -1.85 26.27
CA ALA A 427 23.14 -2.13 27.25
C ALA A 427 23.06 -3.57 27.80
N LEU A 428 21.87 -4.17 27.78
CA LEU A 428 21.62 -5.58 28.14
C LEU A 428 21.67 -6.53 26.92
N ASN A 429 22.04 -6.03 25.74
CA ASN A 429 22.03 -6.76 24.48
C ASN A 429 20.62 -7.28 24.10
N ILE A 430 19.60 -6.52 24.42
CA ILE A 430 18.20 -6.78 24.10
C ILE A 430 17.73 -5.76 23.06
N LYS A 431 17.11 -6.22 21.98
CA LYS A 431 16.51 -5.37 20.95
C LYS A 431 15.16 -4.82 21.42
N VAL A 432 14.73 -3.73 20.80
CA VAL A 432 13.44 -3.10 21.07
C VAL A 432 12.56 -3.16 19.83
N PHE A 433 11.44 -3.85 19.95
CA PHE A 433 10.36 -3.90 18.98
C PHE A 433 9.19 -3.10 19.54
N SER A 434 8.41 -2.48 18.67
CA SER A 434 7.21 -1.76 19.08
C SER A 434 6.17 -1.69 17.97
N ASP A 435 4.90 -1.77 18.38
CA ASP A 435 3.74 -1.63 17.51
C ASP A 435 3.33 -0.16 17.42
N ALA A 436 3.47 0.43 16.25
CA ALA A 436 3.05 1.82 16.01
C ALA A 436 1.55 1.97 15.73
N LEU A 437 0.80 0.89 15.77
CA LEU A 437 -0.56 0.76 15.28
C LEU A 437 -1.50 1.89 15.70
N GLY A 438 -2.37 2.31 14.77
CA GLY A 438 -3.38 3.34 14.99
C GLY A 438 -2.80 4.75 15.04
N LYS A 439 -2.88 5.44 16.19
CA LYS A 439 -2.52 6.88 16.29
C LYS A 439 -1.03 7.20 16.08
N HIS A 440 -0.15 6.21 16.19
CA HIS A 440 1.30 6.36 16.04
C HIS A 440 1.82 6.00 14.64
N GLU A 441 0.94 5.68 13.70
CA GLU A 441 1.31 5.40 12.30
C GLU A 441 1.51 6.68 11.49
N ARG A 442 2.38 7.57 12.00
CA ARG A 442 2.73 8.85 11.38
C ARG A 442 4.22 8.91 11.11
N VAL A 443 4.58 9.59 10.03
CA VAL A 443 5.99 9.75 9.62
C VAL A 443 6.85 10.35 10.73
N GLU A 444 6.31 11.34 11.47
CA GLU A 444 7.01 12.02 12.56
C GLU A 444 7.31 11.07 13.72
N ASP A 445 6.35 10.22 14.10
CA ASP A 445 6.51 9.23 15.17
C ASP A 445 7.56 8.18 14.79
N TYR A 446 7.53 7.69 13.53
CA TYR A 446 8.54 6.76 13.03
C TYR A 446 9.94 7.38 13.00
N LEU A 447 10.07 8.63 12.53
CA LEU A 447 11.34 9.35 12.53
C LEU A 447 11.90 9.51 13.94
N GLN A 448 11.05 9.84 14.91
CA GLN A 448 11.44 9.98 16.29
C GLN A 448 11.93 8.65 16.87
N ALA A 449 11.21 7.55 16.67
CA ALA A 449 11.62 6.22 17.16
C ALA A 449 12.94 5.75 16.52
N MET A 450 13.13 6.01 15.20
CA MET A 450 14.39 5.73 14.51
C MET A 450 15.56 6.56 15.06
N ASP A 451 15.31 7.85 15.41
CA ASP A 451 16.33 8.71 16.04
C ASP A 451 16.69 8.25 17.46
N TRP A 452 15.78 7.60 18.15
CA TRP A 452 16.04 6.96 19.45
C TRP A 452 16.78 5.64 19.34
N GLY A 453 16.80 5.02 18.14
CA GLY A 453 17.52 3.78 17.86
C GLY A 453 16.68 2.51 17.97
N ILE A 454 15.36 2.58 17.75
CA ILE A 454 14.49 1.40 17.73
C ILE A 454 14.98 0.36 16.72
N ASP A 455 14.88 -0.93 17.03
CA ASP A 455 15.35 -2.01 16.17
C ASP A 455 14.30 -2.47 15.16
N LEU A 456 13.00 -2.45 15.53
CA LEU A 456 11.90 -2.84 14.66
C LEU A 456 10.64 -2.04 14.97
N ILE A 457 9.94 -1.62 13.91
CA ILE A 457 8.60 -1.01 13.96
C ILE A 457 7.60 -1.94 13.29
N GLN A 458 6.51 -2.28 13.97
CA GLN A 458 5.36 -2.95 13.37
C GLN A 458 4.32 -1.92 12.95
N THR A 459 3.73 -2.08 11.74
CA THR A 459 2.79 -1.12 11.16
C THR A 459 1.77 -1.77 10.23
N ASP A 460 0.60 -1.14 10.11
CA ASP A 460 -0.39 -1.37 9.05
C ASP A 460 -0.15 -0.50 7.81
N HIS A 461 0.72 0.54 7.91
CA HIS A 461 0.96 1.54 6.89
C HIS A 461 2.40 1.52 6.35
N PRO A 462 2.78 0.52 5.54
CA PRO A 462 4.16 0.36 5.07
C PRO A 462 4.70 1.57 4.32
N LEU A 463 3.90 2.23 3.46
CA LEU A 463 4.38 3.38 2.68
C LEU A 463 4.72 4.58 3.55
N ARG A 464 3.97 4.81 4.64
CA ARG A 464 4.31 5.85 5.62
C ARG A 464 5.65 5.58 6.31
N LEU A 465 5.89 4.32 6.70
CA LEU A 465 7.16 3.94 7.29
C LEU A 465 8.30 4.01 6.28
N MET A 466 8.08 3.58 5.04
CA MET A 466 9.05 3.73 3.95
C MET A 466 9.39 5.19 3.69
N ARG A 467 8.40 6.10 3.73
CA ARG A 467 8.65 7.54 3.62
C ARG A 467 9.51 8.06 4.77
N ALA A 468 9.25 7.61 5.99
CA ALA A 468 10.09 7.96 7.15
C ALA A 468 11.53 7.43 7.00
N ILE A 469 11.71 6.20 6.52
CA ILE A 469 13.03 5.60 6.24
C ILE A 469 13.77 6.44 5.18
N GLU A 470 13.12 6.81 4.10
CA GLU A 470 13.70 7.67 3.05
C GLU A 470 14.16 9.01 3.63
N LEU A 471 13.31 9.70 4.37
CA LEU A 471 13.64 10.98 4.99
C LEU A 471 14.78 10.88 6.02
N SER A 472 14.86 9.77 6.76
CA SER A 472 15.92 9.57 7.76
C SER A 472 17.28 9.35 7.12
N THR A 473 17.33 8.72 5.94
CA THR A 473 18.57 8.47 5.21
C THR A 473 19.08 9.72 4.48
N THR A 474 18.18 10.54 3.92
CA THR A 474 18.55 11.81 3.27
C THR A 474 19.04 12.87 4.26
N ARG A 475 18.53 12.90 5.50
CA ARG A 475 19.02 13.79 6.56
C ARG A 475 20.45 13.48 7.02
N LYS A 476 20.91 12.23 6.89
CA LYS A 476 22.24 11.78 7.30
C LYS A 476 23.31 11.98 6.21
N ASP A 477 22.90 12.24 4.98
CA ASP A 477 23.80 12.52 3.85
C ASP A 477 23.56 13.93 3.26
N PRO A 478 24.16 14.99 3.84
CA PRO A 478 23.96 16.36 3.38
C PRO A 478 24.56 16.64 1.99
N THR A 479 25.26 15.69 1.39
CA THR A 479 25.85 15.85 0.06
C THR A 479 24.88 15.59 -1.09
N SER A 480 23.67 15.03 -0.81
CA SER A 480 22.64 14.74 -1.81
C SER A 480 21.61 15.89 -1.99
N ALA A 481 21.69 16.97 -1.23
CA ALA A 481 20.73 18.09 -1.26
C ALA A 481 21.00 19.13 -2.36
N GLY A 482 21.62 18.74 -3.47
CA GLY A 482 22.06 19.64 -4.55
C GLY A 482 21.65 19.23 -5.97
N ALA A 483 20.65 18.36 -6.13
CA ALA A 483 20.15 17.93 -7.44
C ALA A 483 18.60 17.96 -7.43
N GLU A 484 18.01 19.15 -7.27
CA GLU A 484 16.63 19.47 -7.65
C GLU A 484 16.61 20.28 -8.96
#